data_40d4b4ff69b1a3d91ce49c804a6cc8ec
#
_entry.id   40d4b4ff69b1a3d91ce49c804a6cc8ec
#
_cell.length_a   1.000
_cell.length_b   1.000
_cell.length_c   1.000
_cell.angle_alpha   90.00
_cell.angle_beta   90.00
_cell.angle_gamma   90.00
#
_symmetry.space_group_name_H-M   'P 1'
#
loop_
_entity.id
_entity.type
_entity.pdbx_description
1 polymer ?
#
loop_
_entity_poly.entity_id
_entity_poly.type
_entity_poly.pdbx_seq_one_letter_code
_entity_poly.pdbx_strand_id
1 'polypeptide(L)'
;MDKIAVIMSVYNGDLPQNVELAIDSILNQRYKNYKLFIMIDGPVAQNILMILRKYEQEPAIEIYSRDINKGLATSLNELIDIIKSKNDFNFIARMDSDDESLPDRFCEQI
;
A
#
# COMPACT_ATOMS: atom_id res chain seq x y z
N MET A 1 1.89 -5.01 -21.24
CA MET A 1 2.07 -3.83 -20.38
C MET A 1 2.51 -4.29 -18.99
N ASP A 2 3.52 -3.65 -18.43
CA ASP A 2 4.05 -4.05 -17.12
C ASP A 2 3.07 -3.75 -16.01
N LYS A 3 2.94 -4.70 -15.08
CA LYS A 3 2.07 -4.57 -13.92
C LYS A 3 2.90 -4.35 -12.66
N ILE A 4 2.57 -3.30 -11.93
CA ILE A 4 3.32 -2.87 -10.74
C ILE A 4 2.55 -3.24 -9.47
N ALA A 5 3.23 -3.93 -8.54
CA ALA A 5 2.71 -4.13 -7.19
C ALA A 5 3.32 -3.06 -6.29
N VAL A 6 2.47 -2.23 -5.69
CA VAL A 6 2.91 -1.22 -4.72
C VAL A 6 2.69 -1.78 -3.33
N ILE A 7 3.69 -1.73 -2.45
CA ILE A 7 3.58 -2.24 -1.09
C ILE A 7 3.69 -1.11 -0.07
N MET A 8 2.82 -1.14 0.94
CA MET A 8 2.80 -0.14 2.00
C MET A 8 2.42 -0.79 3.33
N SER A 9 3.14 -0.41 4.39
CA SER A 9 2.81 -0.83 5.75
C SER A 9 2.23 0.34 6.52
N VAL A 10 1.18 0.09 7.32
CA VAL A 10 0.54 1.08 8.18
C VAL A 10 0.54 0.55 9.60
N TYR A 11 0.92 1.38 10.57
CA TYR A 11 0.93 1.01 11.99
C TYR A 11 0.31 2.13 12.84
N ASN A 12 0.16 1.87 14.13
CA ASN A 12 -0.55 2.79 15.03
C ASN A 12 0.12 4.16 15.21
N GLY A 13 1.42 4.27 14.90
CA GLY A 13 2.14 5.55 14.97
C GLY A 13 1.92 6.46 13.77
N ASP A 14 1.28 5.98 12.71
CA ASP A 14 1.03 6.79 11.52
C ASP A 14 -0.10 7.79 11.76
N LEU A 15 0.00 8.94 11.10
CA LEU A 15 -1.07 9.94 11.13
C LEU A 15 -2.12 9.62 10.07
N PRO A 16 -3.41 9.60 10.44
CA PRO A 16 -4.48 9.24 9.49
C PRO A 16 -4.48 10.08 8.22
N GLN A 17 -4.27 11.39 8.32
CA GLN A 17 -4.24 12.27 7.15
C GLN A 17 -3.08 11.96 6.22
N ASN A 18 -1.93 11.52 6.75
CA ASN A 18 -0.79 11.14 5.92
C ASN A 18 -1.05 9.84 5.18
N VAL A 19 -1.69 8.87 5.85
CA VAL A 19 -2.08 7.60 5.22
C VAL A 19 -3.04 7.88 4.06
N GLU A 20 -4.03 8.73 4.27
CA GLU A 20 -4.99 9.08 3.22
C GLU A 20 -4.32 9.76 2.04
N LEU A 21 -3.42 10.73 2.28
CA LEU A 21 -2.69 11.40 1.21
C LEU A 21 -1.82 10.41 0.42
N ALA A 22 -1.15 9.49 1.11
CA ALA A 22 -0.32 8.49 0.46
C ALA A 22 -1.14 7.60 -0.48
N ILE A 23 -2.28 7.09 0.01
CA ILE A 23 -3.16 6.23 -0.80
C ILE A 23 -3.72 7.01 -1.99
N ASP A 24 -4.22 8.21 -1.75
CA ASP A 24 -4.79 9.04 -2.83
C ASP A 24 -3.74 9.37 -3.90
N SER A 25 -2.49 9.59 -3.51
CA SER A 25 -1.43 9.86 -4.47
C SER A 25 -1.15 8.65 -5.37
N ILE A 26 -1.32 7.43 -4.85
CA ILE A 26 -1.22 6.21 -5.68
C ILE A 26 -2.40 6.12 -6.63
N LEU A 27 -3.62 6.39 -6.15
CA LEU A 27 -4.82 6.35 -7.00
C LEU A 27 -4.79 7.41 -8.10
N ASN A 28 -4.03 8.48 -7.91
CA ASN A 28 -3.89 9.56 -8.90
C ASN A 28 -2.75 9.34 -9.88
N GLN A 29 -2.06 8.21 -9.87
CA GLN A 29 -1.02 7.90 -10.84
C GLN A 29 -1.60 7.86 -12.26
N ARG A 30 -0.85 8.38 -13.22
CA ARG A 30 -1.24 8.31 -14.65
C ARG A 30 -1.12 6.89 -15.18
N TYR A 31 -0.12 6.15 -14.75
CA TYR A 31 0.05 4.75 -15.09
C TYR A 31 -0.95 3.93 -14.26
N LYS A 32 -1.90 3.27 -14.91
CA LYS A 32 -3.01 2.60 -14.21
C LYS A 32 -2.85 1.09 -14.04
N ASN A 33 -1.81 0.48 -14.61
CA ASN A 33 -1.62 -0.97 -14.49
C ASN A 33 -0.84 -1.31 -13.20
N TYR A 34 -1.45 -1.04 -12.06
CA TYR A 34 -0.87 -1.28 -10.73
C TYR A 34 -1.91 -1.83 -9.77
N LYS A 35 -1.41 -2.39 -8.66
CA LYS A 35 -2.23 -2.75 -7.52
C LYS A 35 -1.49 -2.38 -6.23
N LEU A 36 -2.20 -1.78 -5.27
CA LEU A 36 -1.64 -1.37 -3.98
C LEU A 36 -1.97 -2.43 -2.93
N PHE A 37 -0.94 -2.96 -2.29
CA PHE A 37 -1.05 -3.94 -1.20
C PHE A 37 -0.68 -3.25 0.10
N ILE A 38 -1.59 -3.25 1.06
CA ILE A 38 -1.39 -2.60 2.37
C ILE A 38 -1.39 -3.66 3.47
N MET A 39 -0.40 -3.62 4.35
CA MET A 39 -0.39 -4.42 5.57
C MET A 39 -0.64 -3.51 6.77
N ILE A 40 -1.68 -3.81 7.53
CA ILE A 40 -1.93 -3.15 8.82
C ILE A 40 -1.11 -3.91 9.87
N ASP A 41 -0.02 -3.30 10.34
CA ASP A 41 0.97 -3.94 11.19
C ASP A 41 0.60 -3.81 12.67
N GLY A 42 -0.23 -4.74 13.11
CA GLY A 42 -0.75 -4.77 14.48
C GLY A 42 -1.97 -3.88 14.66
N PRO A 43 -2.48 -3.79 15.91
CA PRO A 43 -3.65 -2.96 16.19
C PRO A 43 -3.38 -1.48 15.89
N VAL A 44 -4.35 -0.81 15.27
CA VAL A 44 -4.27 0.62 14.97
C VAL A 44 -5.50 1.34 15.54
N ALA A 45 -5.36 2.65 15.74
CA ALA A 45 -6.45 3.48 16.25
C ALA A 45 -7.65 3.48 15.30
N GLN A 46 -8.83 3.75 15.86
CA GLN A 46 -10.09 3.74 15.10
C GLN A 46 -10.06 4.72 13.92
N ASN A 47 -9.44 5.89 14.08
CA ASN A 47 -9.37 6.88 13.02
C ASN A 47 -8.54 6.39 11.82
N ILE A 48 -7.50 5.59 12.04
CA ILE A 48 -6.73 4.95 10.96
C ILE A 48 -7.59 3.89 10.27
N LEU A 49 -8.29 3.06 11.04
CA LEU A 49 -9.19 2.04 10.47
C LEU A 49 -10.28 2.66 9.62
N MET A 50 -10.86 3.78 10.04
CA MET A 50 -11.88 4.47 9.27
C MET A 50 -11.37 4.97 7.94
N ILE A 51 -10.14 5.49 7.90
CA ILE A 51 -9.50 5.90 6.65
C ILE A 51 -9.34 4.69 5.73
N LEU A 52 -8.79 3.58 6.24
CA LEU A 52 -8.54 2.39 5.43
C LEU A 52 -9.84 1.77 4.90
N ARG A 53 -10.93 1.82 5.67
CA ARG A 53 -12.24 1.30 5.25
C ARG A 53 -12.80 2.03 4.03
N LYS A 54 -12.45 3.29 3.83
CA LYS A 54 -12.86 4.04 2.64
C LYS A 54 -12.40 3.38 1.34
N TYR A 55 -11.31 2.61 1.41
CA TYR A 55 -10.69 2.01 0.23
C TYR A 55 -10.99 0.52 0.05
N GLU A 56 -11.79 -0.08 0.93
CA GLU A 56 -12.11 -1.51 0.86
C GLU A 56 -12.77 -1.92 -0.44
N GLN A 57 -13.56 -1.01 -1.04
CA GLN A 57 -14.26 -1.28 -2.30
C GLN A 57 -13.44 -0.93 -3.53
N GLU A 58 -12.22 -0.40 -3.35
CA GLU A 58 -11.37 -0.01 -4.46
C GLU A 58 -10.68 -1.25 -5.06
N PRO A 59 -10.95 -1.60 -6.34
CA PRO A 59 -10.38 -2.82 -6.92
C PRO A 59 -8.85 -2.78 -7.05
N ALA A 60 -8.25 -1.59 -7.07
CA ALA A 60 -6.81 -1.44 -7.17
C ALA A 60 -6.09 -1.62 -5.82
N ILE A 61 -6.83 -1.86 -4.72
CA ILE A 61 -6.26 -1.94 -3.38
C ILE A 61 -6.64 -3.25 -2.71
N GLU A 62 -5.65 -3.96 -2.14
CA GLU A 62 -5.87 -5.09 -1.24
C GLU A 62 -5.29 -4.75 0.12
N ILE A 63 -6.07 -4.96 1.19
CA ILE A 63 -5.68 -4.64 2.56
C ILE A 63 -5.61 -5.92 3.36
N TYR A 64 -4.47 -6.15 4.01
CA TYR A 64 -4.22 -7.25 4.92
C TYR A 64 -3.96 -6.71 6.31
N SER A 65 -4.21 -7.51 7.33
CA SER A 65 -3.98 -7.10 8.71
C SER A 65 -3.30 -8.20 9.51
N ARG A 66 -2.63 -7.81 10.57
CA ARG A 66 -1.97 -8.70 11.50
C ARG A 66 -2.31 -8.24 12.92
N ASP A 67 -2.48 -9.19 13.83
CA ASP A 67 -2.88 -8.89 15.21
C ASP A 67 -1.75 -8.36 16.07
N ILE A 68 -0.50 -8.56 15.66
CA ILE A 68 0.69 -8.21 16.42
C ILE A 68 1.60 -7.34 15.57
N ASN A 69 2.09 -6.25 16.13
CA ASN A 69 3.08 -5.40 15.45
C ASN A 69 4.41 -6.15 15.36
N LYS A 70 4.91 -6.36 14.16
CA LYS A 70 6.18 -7.04 13.90
C LYS A 70 7.21 -6.17 13.18
N GLY A 71 6.84 -4.94 12.89
CA GLY A 71 7.73 -3.97 12.27
C GLY A 71 7.62 -3.89 10.75
N LEU A 72 8.20 -2.83 10.22
CA LEU A 72 8.12 -2.46 8.82
C LEU A 72 8.70 -3.55 7.91
N ALA A 73 9.91 -4.05 8.20
CA ALA A 73 10.56 -5.04 7.35
C ALA A 73 9.74 -6.32 7.24
N THR A 74 9.19 -6.80 8.37
CA THR A 74 8.36 -8.00 8.37
C THR A 74 7.09 -7.79 7.54
N SER A 75 6.44 -6.64 7.69
CA SER A 75 5.23 -6.32 6.94
C SER A 75 5.49 -6.29 5.44
N LEU A 76 6.56 -5.64 5.02
CA LEU A 76 6.91 -5.56 3.60
C LEU A 76 7.28 -6.93 3.04
N ASN A 77 8.01 -7.75 3.80
CA ASN A 77 8.37 -9.10 3.37
C ASN A 77 7.15 -10.00 3.20
N GLU A 78 6.17 -9.90 4.11
CA GLU A 78 4.92 -10.66 3.99
C GLU A 78 4.13 -10.25 2.75
N LEU A 79 4.08 -8.95 2.44
CA LEU A 79 3.43 -8.47 1.23
C LEU A 79 4.15 -8.97 -0.03
N ILE A 80 5.47 -8.97 -0.02
CA ILE A 80 6.27 -9.50 -1.14
C ILE A 80 5.97 -10.99 -1.35
N ASP A 81 5.87 -11.77 -0.28
CA ASP A 81 5.53 -13.19 -0.38
C ASP A 81 4.14 -13.39 -1.00
N ILE A 82 3.16 -12.59 -0.62
CA ILE A 82 1.82 -12.62 -1.20
C ILE A 82 1.88 -12.32 -2.69
N ILE A 83 2.63 -11.29 -3.07
CA ILE A 83 2.78 -10.86 -4.47
C ILE A 83 3.45 -11.96 -5.30
N LYS A 84 4.50 -12.58 -4.77
CA LYS A 84 5.19 -13.69 -5.45
C LYS A 84 4.26 -14.87 -5.68
N SER A 85 3.38 -15.18 -4.73
CA SER A 85 2.42 -16.27 -4.88
C SER A 85 1.42 -16.03 -6.00
N LYS A 86 1.13 -14.79 -6.32
CA LYS A 86 0.21 -14.43 -7.42
C LYS A 86 0.86 -14.53 -8.80
N ASN A 87 2.17 -14.40 -8.88
CA ASN A 87 2.96 -14.50 -10.12
C ASN A 87 2.41 -13.64 -11.26
N ASP A 88 1.97 -12.44 -10.96
CA ASP A 88 1.21 -11.58 -11.86
C ASP A 88 1.83 -10.21 -12.08
N PHE A 89 2.93 -9.89 -11.36
CA PHE A 89 3.51 -8.57 -11.36
C PHE A 89 4.94 -8.58 -11.90
N ASN A 90 5.28 -7.51 -12.64
CA ASN A 90 6.61 -7.34 -13.23
C ASN A 90 7.56 -6.57 -12.31
N PHE A 91 7.00 -5.65 -11.51
CA PHE A 91 7.78 -4.79 -10.62
C PHE A 91 7.10 -4.68 -9.27
N ILE A 92 7.92 -4.45 -8.23
CA ILE A 92 7.44 -4.13 -6.88
C ILE A 92 7.99 -2.76 -6.52
N ALA A 93 7.10 -1.84 -6.15
CA ALA A 93 7.47 -0.50 -5.70
C ALA A 93 7.06 -0.33 -4.24
N ARG A 94 7.97 0.19 -3.42
CA ARG A 94 7.68 0.49 -2.01
C ARG A 94 7.18 1.92 -1.87
N MET A 95 6.18 2.10 -1.00
CA MET A 95 5.67 3.40 -0.61
C MET A 95 5.54 3.45 0.91
N ASP A 96 6.09 4.47 1.54
CA ASP A 96 5.88 4.67 2.98
C ASP A 96 4.54 5.36 3.22
N SER A 97 3.93 5.11 4.39
CA SER A 97 2.60 5.61 4.72
C SER A 97 2.52 7.13 4.88
N ASP A 98 3.65 7.83 4.92
CA ASP A 98 3.74 9.28 4.98
C ASP A 98 4.27 9.91 3.69
N ASP A 99 4.45 9.11 2.63
CA ASP A 99 4.91 9.60 1.34
C ASP A 99 3.75 10.03 0.45
N GLU A 100 4.06 10.90 -0.50
CA GLU A 100 3.13 11.27 -1.55
C GLU A 100 3.79 11.02 -2.90
N SER A 101 3.16 10.22 -3.75
CA SER A 101 3.68 9.92 -5.08
C SER A 101 3.26 10.98 -6.08
N LEU A 102 4.21 11.47 -6.88
CA LEU A 102 3.89 12.34 -8.00
C LEU A 102 3.14 11.57 -9.08
N PRO A 103 2.24 12.22 -9.84
CA PRO A 103 1.37 11.52 -10.80
C PRO A 103 2.08 10.68 -11.85
N ASP A 104 3.32 10.98 -12.17
CA ASP A 104 4.09 10.26 -13.20
C ASP A 104 5.11 9.27 -12.64
N ARG A 105 5.10 9.04 -11.31
CA ARG A 105 6.11 8.18 -10.67
C ARG A 105 6.26 6.82 -11.35
N PHE A 106 5.14 6.14 -11.60
CA PHE A 106 5.19 4.79 -12.18
C PHE A 106 5.57 4.81 -13.65
N CYS A 107 5.17 5.84 -14.38
CA CYS A 107 5.59 6.01 -15.78
C CYS A 107 7.11 6.18 -15.89
N GLU A 108 7.73 6.85 -14.93
CA GLU A 108 9.17 7.10 -14.92
C GLU A 108 9.97 5.89 -14.47
N GLN A 109 9.38 5.03 -13.63
CA GLN A 109 10.08 3.87 -13.06
C GLN A 109 10.19 2.69 -14.02
N ILE A 110 9.35 2.63 -15.02
CA ILE A 110 9.36 1.54 -15.98
C ILE A 110 9.83 2.02 -17.36
#